data_a2e1b401640a2dbf5999749f17ec80af
#
_entry.id   a2e1b401640a2dbf5999749f17ec80af
#
_cell.length_a   1.000
_cell.length_b   1.000
_cell.length_c   1.000
_cell.angle_alpha   90.00
_cell.angle_beta   90.00
_cell.angle_gamma   90.00
#
_symmetry.space_group_name_H-M   'P 1'
#
loop_
_entity.id
_entity.type
_entity.pdbx_description
1 polymer ?
#
loop_
_entity_poly.entity_id
_entity_poly.type
_entity_poly.pdbx_seq_one_letter_code
_entity_poly.pdbx_strand_id
1 'polypeptide(L)'
;MSTSNTLELIEFRQQCQQRVDQRLGAALDAEIVSVTLLEAMRYACLGGGKRIRPVLAYASVLAVGGELAAADNAAAAIELIHSYSLVHDDLPAMDDDDLRRGKPTVHKAFGEATAILVGDALQSLAFQILSTEGGALGAKKRLAMVQLLSQAAGATGMVGGQSLDFEAVGVRLSIQQLEQMHSLKTGALIRCAVLLGGMSCEFTSDSQLSALASYADNIGLAFQVQDDILDVVGDTSQLGKPQGSDSGKNKPTYISLLGPDEARALANSLADKAIAALKDFPASADRLRELAAFVVNRLH
;
A
#
# COMPACT_ATOMS: atom_id res chain seq x y z
N MET A 1 -23.16 2.22 -7.26
CA MET A 1 -23.31 1.88 -5.82
C MET A 1 -24.49 2.66 -5.26
N SER A 2 -25.31 2.08 -4.36
CA SER A 2 -26.33 2.87 -3.66
C SER A 2 -25.65 3.81 -2.65
N THR A 3 -26.28 4.93 -2.32
CA THR A 3 -25.78 5.89 -1.33
C THR A 3 -25.50 5.25 0.05
N SER A 4 -26.27 4.24 0.43
CA SER A 4 -26.06 3.45 1.66
C SER A 4 -24.74 2.70 1.67
N ASN A 5 -24.40 1.96 0.60
CA ASN A 5 -23.15 1.20 0.52
C ASN A 5 -21.92 2.12 0.52
N THR A 6 -22.05 3.33 -0.04
CA THR A 6 -20.94 4.32 -0.04
C THR A 6 -20.66 4.83 1.37
N LEU A 7 -21.68 5.13 2.18
CA LEU A 7 -21.52 5.57 3.57
C LEU A 7 -20.89 4.47 4.43
N GLU A 8 -21.35 3.23 4.29
CA GLU A 8 -20.80 2.08 5.03
C GLU A 8 -19.30 1.84 4.69
N LEU A 9 -18.88 1.99 3.43
CA LEU A 9 -17.47 1.87 3.05
C LEU A 9 -16.62 2.99 3.66
N ILE A 10 -17.16 4.23 3.72
CA ILE A 10 -16.46 5.36 4.35
C ILE A 10 -16.24 5.08 5.84
N GLU A 11 -17.28 4.65 6.56
CA GLU A 11 -17.21 4.31 7.99
C GLU A 11 -16.22 3.17 8.24
N PHE A 12 -16.26 2.12 7.44
CA PHE A 12 -15.31 1.00 7.52
C PHE A 12 -13.86 1.47 7.33
N ARG A 13 -13.60 2.30 6.34
CA ARG A 13 -12.26 2.85 6.10
C ARG A 13 -11.78 3.70 7.27
N GLN A 14 -12.64 4.55 7.84
CA GLN A 14 -12.32 5.36 9.01
C GLN A 14 -12.01 4.50 10.23
N GLN A 15 -12.79 3.45 10.48
CA GLN A 15 -12.53 2.48 11.53
C GLN A 15 -11.15 1.81 11.36
N CYS A 16 -10.84 1.34 10.15
CA CYS A 16 -9.55 0.73 9.85
C CYS A 16 -8.38 1.71 10.03
N GLN A 17 -8.55 2.97 9.61
CA GLN A 17 -7.54 4.02 9.79
C GLN A 17 -7.26 4.29 11.27
N GLN A 18 -8.31 4.50 12.06
CA GLN A 18 -8.17 4.71 13.51
C GLN A 18 -7.48 3.53 14.18
N ARG A 19 -7.86 2.30 13.80
CA ARG A 19 -7.32 1.07 14.36
C ARG A 19 -5.83 0.91 14.07
N VAL A 20 -5.41 1.10 12.82
CA VAL A 20 -3.99 0.99 12.46
C VAL A 20 -3.17 2.13 13.08
N ASP A 21 -3.70 3.36 13.15
CA ASP A 21 -3.00 4.48 13.78
C ASP A 21 -2.78 4.24 15.28
N GLN A 22 -3.76 3.65 15.99
CA GLN A 22 -3.60 3.22 17.37
C GLN A 22 -2.51 2.13 17.51
N ARG A 23 -2.53 1.13 16.61
CA ARG A 23 -1.52 0.05 16.65
C ARG A 23 -0.11 0.56 16.32
N LEU A 24 0.03 1.47 15.36
CA LEU A 24 1.29 2.15 15.05
C LEU A 24 1.78 3.00 16.23
N GLY A 25 0.89 3.77 16.86
CA GLY A 25 1.20 4.54 18.06
C GLY A 25 1.76 3.65 19.17
N ALA A 26 1.08 2.55 19.48
CA ALA A 26 1.54 1.59 20.48
C ALA A 26 2.89 0.93 20.13
N ALA A 27 3.17 0.71 18.84
CA ALA A 27 4.45 0.17 18.40
C ALA A 27 5.60 1.17 18.53
N LEU A 28 5.29 2.45 18.42
CA LEU A 28 6.23 3.57 18.54
C LEU A 28 6.32 4.13 19.98
N ASP A 29 5.67 3.48 20.97
CA ASP A 29 5.79 3.81 22.39
C ASP A 29 6.90 2.99 23.10
N ALA A 30 7.65 2.16 22.36
CA ALA A 30 8.79 1.43 22.90
C ALA A 30 9.88 2.38 23.44
N GLU A 31 10.63 1.94 24.44
CA GLU A 31 11.80 2.67 24.96
C GLU A 31 12.88 2.77 23.87
N ILE A 32 12.85 3.88 23.13
CA ILE A 32 13.87 4.22 22.12
C ILE A 32 14.83 5.20 22.77
N VAL A 33 16.12 4.88 22.78
CA VAL A 33 17.17 5.68 23.42
C VAL A 33 17.28 7.09 22.80
N SER A 34 17.08 7.21 21.48
CA SER A 34 17.14 8.50 20.78
C SER A 34 15.76 9.15 20.67
N VAL A 35 15.54 10.23 21.41
CA VAL A 35 14.31 11.04 21.35
C VAL A 35 14.07 11.57 19.94
N THR A 36 15.11 12.09 19.26
CA THR A 36 14.99 12.62 17.90
C THR A 36 14.58 11.54 16.92
N LEU A 37 15.13 10.33 17.02
CA LEU A 37 14.72 9.21 16.14
C LEU A 37 13.25 8.84 16.37
N LEU A 38 12.83 8.73 17.62
CA LEU A 38 11.44 8.44 17.96
C LEU A 38 10.48 9.49 17.41
N GLU A 39 10.77 10.76 17.60
CA GLU A 39 9.96 11.87 17.09
C GLU A 39 9.86 11.83 15.56
N ALA A 40 10.98 11.59 14.87
CA ALA A 40 11.00 11.49 13.43
C ALA A 40 10.25 10.26 12.90
N MET A 41 10.35 9.09 13.56
CA MET A 41 9.55 7.89 13.24
C MET A 41 8.04 8.15 13.42
N ARG A 42 7.64 8.79 14.52
CA ARG A 42 6.24 9.20 14.76
C ARG A 42 5.76 10.20 13.72
N TYR A 43 6.58 11.18 13.37
CA TYR A 43 6.29 12.16 12.33
C TYR A 43 6.02 11.49 10.98
N ALA A 44 6.84 10.51 10.58
CA ALA A 44 6.69 9.75 9.35
C ALA A 44 5.42 8.89 9.33
N CYS A 45 5.12 8.19 10.44
CA CYS A 45 4.06 7.19 10.49
C CYS A 45 2.70 7.75 10.87
N LEU A 46 2.62 8.72 11.80
CA LEU A 46 1.36 9.22 12.38
C LEU A 46 0.87 10.50 11.71
N GLY A 47 1.52 10.94 10.65
CA GLY A 47 1.19 12.14 9.88
C GLY A 47 -0.12 12.06 9.03
N GLY A 48 -0.93 11.03 9.22
CA GLY A 48 -2.15 10.80 8.44
C GLY A 48 -1.89 10.01 7.15
N GLY A 49 -2.89 9.92 6.28
CA GLY A 49 -2.85 9.23 4.99
C GLY A 49 -4.09 8.38 4.75
N LYS A 50 -4.26 7.91 3.52
CA LYS A 50 -5.45 7.11 3.11
C LYS A 50 -5.44 5.70 3.70
N ARG A 51 -4.30 5.18 4.20
CA ARG A 51 -4.12 3.85 4.81
C ARG A 51 -4.70 2.72 3.96
N ILE A 52 -4.57 2.79 2.64
CA ILE A 52 -5.20 1.81 1.72
C ILE A 52 -4.68 0.39 1.97
N ARG A 53 -3.37 0.21 2.19
CA ARG A 53 -2.78 -1.11 2.46
C ARG A 53 -3.29 -1.73 3.76
N PRO A 54 -3.31 -1.03 4.92
CA PRO A 54 -4.00 -1.48 6.13
C PRO A 54 -5.47 -1.80 5.92
N VAL A 55 -6.22 -0.94 5.22
CA VAL A 55 -7.66 -1.17 4.93
C VAL A 55 -7.85 -2.47 4.14
N LEU A 56 -7.00 -2.75 3.14
CA LEU A 56 -7.03 -4.00 2.39
C LEU A 56 -6.72 -5.22 3.29
N ALA A 57 -5.75 -5.11 4.22
CA ALA A 57 -5.45 -6.18 5.16
C ALA A 57 -6.65 -6.48 6.08
N TYR A 58 -7.30 -5.45 6.61
CA TYR A 58 -8.51 -5.61 7.43
C TYR A 58 -9.69 -6.18 6.64
N ALA A 59 -9.92 -5.70 5.41
CA ALA A 59 -10.97 -6.25 4.56
C ALA A 59 -10.72 -7.74 4.22
N SER A 60 -9.45 -8.12 4.06
CA SER A 60 -9.06 -9.50 3.73
C SER A 60 -9.26 -10.47 4.89
N VAL A 61 -8.94 -10.07 6.14
CA VAL A 61 -9.20 -10.94 7.29
C VAL A 61 -10.70 -11.15 7.49
N LEU A 62 -11.55 -10.13 7.27
CA LEU A 62 -13.00 -10.28 7.30
C LEU A 62 -13.50 -11.22 6.19
N ALA A 63 -12.95 -11.11 4.97
CA ALA A 63 -13.33 -11.93 3.83
C ALA A 63 -13.16 -13.43 4.11
N VAL A 64 -12.16 -13.81 4.92
CA VAL A 64 -11.91 -15.22 5.31
C VAL A 64 -12.58 -15.61 6.64
N GLY A 65 -13.45 -14.76 7.19
CA GLY A 65 -14.21 -15.03 8.41
C GLY A 65 -13.45 -14.75 9.71
N GLY A 66 -12.34 -14.03 9.66
CA GLY A 66 -11.62 -13.56 10.85
C GLY A 66 -12.16 -12.24 11.38
N GLU A 67 -11.58 -11.77 12.49
CA GLU A 67 -11.89 -10.48 13.12
C GLU A 67 -10.81 -9.44 12.82
N LEU A 68 -11.16 -8.15 12.82
CA LEU A 68 -10.21 -7.05 12.56
C LEU A 68 -8.97 -7.13 13.46
N ALA A 69 -9.16 -7.48 14.74
CA ALA A 69 -8.07 -7.58 15.72
C ALA A 69 -6.95 -8.54 15.30
N ALA A 70 -7.28 -9.60 14.58
CA ALA A 70 -6.30 -10.58 14.11
C ALA A 70 -5.32 -9.98 13.08
N ALA A 71 -5.73 -8.96 12.34
CA ALA A 71 -4.91 -8.32 11.32
C ALA A 71 -4.14 -7.07 11.80
N ASP A 72 -4.22 -6.68 13.08
CA ASP A 72 -3.59 -5.45 13.57
C ASP A 72 -2.08 -5.40 13.32
N ASN A 73 -1.37 -6.50 13.62
CA ASN A 73 0.07 -6.58 13.39
C ASN A 73 0.41 -6.59 11.89
N ALA A 74 -0.38 -7.28 11.07
CA ALA A 74 -0.23 -7.31 9.63
C ALA A 74 -0.45 -5.92 9.00
N ALA A 75 -1.52 -5.23 9.40
CA ALA A 75 -1.85 -3.88 8.95
C ALA A 75 -0.79 -2.85 9.36
N ALA A 76 -0.28 -2.93 10.60
CA ALA A 76 0.79 -2.05 11.06
C ALA A 76 2.12 -2.34 10.34
N ALA A 77 2.49 -3.61 10.19
CA ALA A 77 3.75 -4.00 9.54
C ALA A 77 3.80 -3.52 8.08
N ILE A 78 2.73 -3.71 7.31
CA ILE A 78 2.70 -3.26 5.91
C ILE A 78 2.73 -1.73 5.80
N GLU A 79 2.13 -1.00 6.74
CA GLU A 79 2.17 0.46 6.75
C GLU A 79 3.53 1.00 7.18
N LEU A 80 4.25 0.33 8.10
CA LEU A 80 5.63 0.67 8.44
C LEU A 80 6.56 0.52 7.24
N ILE A 81 6.42 -0.59 6.48
CA ILE A 81 7.16 -0.79 5.22
C ILE A 81 6.83 0.32 4.22
N HIS A 82 5.57 0.66 4.05
CA HIS A 82 5.18 1.76 3.17
C HIS A 82 5.72 3.11 3.66
N SER A 83 5.71 3.36 4.96
CA SER A 83 6.21 4.62 5.52
C SER A 83 7.73 4.76 5.32
N TYR A 84 8.51 3.69 5.55
CA TYR A 84 9.95 3.76 5.29
C TYR A 84 10.25 4.03 3.83
N SER A 85 9.51 3.39 2.89
CA SER A 85 9.74 3.60 1.47
C SER A 85 9.52 5.06 1.07
N LEU A 86 8.47 5.70 1.61
CA LEU A 86 8.22 7.13 1.37
C LEU A 86 9.31 8.02 1.95
N VAL A 87 9.81 7.71 3.16
CA VAL A 87 10.90 8.50 3.79
C VAL A 87 12.17 8.43 2.97
N HIS A 88 12.51 7.24 2.44
CA HIS A 88 13.71 7.09 1.59
C HIS A 88 13.49 7.67 0.19
N ASP A 89 12.31 7.50 -0.41
CA ASP A 89 11.99 8.09 -1.72
C ASP A 89 12.10 9.62 -1.71
N ASP A 90 11.78 10.27 -0.58
CA ASP A 90 11.86 11.73 -0.44
C ASP A 90 13.30 12.29 -0.35
N LEU A 91 14.31 11.46 -0.11
CA LEU A 91 15.70 11.90 0.06
C LEU A 91 16.25 12.59 -1.20
N PRO A 92 17.24 13.52 -1.05
CA PRO A 92 17.87 14.20 -2.19
C PRO A 92 18.54 13.28 -3.22
N ALA A 93 18.98 12.08 -2.80
CA ALA A 93 19.53 11.06 -3.69
C ALA A 93 18.47 10.27 -4.46
N MET A 94 17.18 10.48 -4.18
CA MET A 94 16.03 9.79 -4.74
C MET A 94 15.14 10.79 -5.51
N ASP A 95 13.91 11.04 -5.03
CA ASP A 95 12.95 11.95 -5.69
C ASP A 95 13.18 13.43 -5.34
N ASP A 96 13.95 13.74 -4.28
CA ASP A 96 14.26 15.08 -3.76
C ASP A 96 13.01 15.92 -3.48
N ASP A 97 12.02 15.32 -2.85
CA ASP A 97 10.74 15.97 -2.55
C ASP A 97 10.82 16.77 -1.24
N ASP A 98 10.47 18.07 -1.28
CA ASP A 98 10.47 18.94 -0.10
C ASP A 98 9.25 18.74 0.78
N LEU A 99 8.11 18.36 0.20
CA LEU A 99 6.82 18.24 0.87
C LEU A 99 6.16 16.89 0.60
N ARG A 100 5.57 16.32 1.65
CA ARG A 100 4.71 15.13 1.57
C ARG A 100 3.42 15.34 2.36
N ARG A 101 2.27 15.19 1.69
CA ARG A 101 0.95 15.45 2.30
C ARG A 101 0.84 16.86 2.89
N GLY A 102 1.44 17.85 2.25
CA GLY A 102 1.44 19.26 2.67
C GLY A 102 2.35 19.59 3.86
N LYS A 103 3.19 18.64 4.33
CA LYS A 103 4.18 18.85 5.41
C LYS A 103 5.59 18.66 4.85
N PRO A 104 6.62 19.30 5.46
CA PRO A 104 8.01 19.02 5.13
C PRO A 104 8.32 17.52 5.20
N THR A 105 9.11 17.01 4.27
CA THR A 105 9.59 15.63 4.30
C THR A 105 10.51 15.40 5.50
N VAL A 106 10.73 14.13 5.89
CA VAL A 106 11.50 13.82 7.10
C VAL A 106 12.93 14.40 7.01
N HIS A 107 13.58 14.32 5.84
CA HIS A 107 14.92 14.87 5.67
C HIS A 107 14.96 16.41 5.77
N LYS A 108 13.89 17.10 5.41
CA LYS A 108 13.79 18.56 5.59
C LYS A 108 13.52 18.94 7.05
N ALA A 109 12.72 18.13 7.78
CA ALA A 109 12.36 18.42 9.16
C ALA A 109 13.43 18.00 10.18
N PHE A 110 14.15 16.88 9.93
CA PHE A 110 15.07 16.24 10.88
C PHE A 110 16.49 16.00 10.34
N GLY A 111 16.75 16.33 9.07
CA GLY A 111 18.02 16.09 8.39
C GLY A 111 18.12 14.71 7.72
N GLU A 112 18.99 14.61 6.69
CA GLU A 112 19.14 13.42 5.84
C GLU A 112 19.56 12.18 6.64
N ALA A 113 20.55 12.31 7.53
CA ALA A 113 21.02 11.18 8.34
C ALA A 113 19.89 10.60 9.22
N THR A 114 19.06 11.47 9.82
CA THR A 114 17.91 11.04 10.60
C THR A 114 16.87 10.34 9.72
N ALA A 115 16.63 10.87 8.51
CA ALA A 115 15.68 10.26 7.58
C ALA A 115 16.13 8.84 7.14
N ILE A 116 17.41 8.64 6.86
CA ILE A 116 17.97 7.31 6.56
C ILE A 116 17.71 6.35 7.73
N LEU A 117 18.08 6.77 8.95
CA LEU A 117 17.90 5.96 10.16
C LEU A 117 16.42 5.67 10.48
N VAL A 118 15.52 6.61 10.19
CA VAL A 118 14.07 6.40 10.31
C VAL A 118 13.62 5.26 9.39
N GLY A 119 14.01 5.27 8.12
CA GLY A 119 13.68 4.20 7.20
C GLY A 119 14.18 2.83 7.67
N ASP A 120 15.45 2.74 8.10
CA ASP A 120 16.05 1.51 8.62
C ASP A 120 15.31 0.98 9.86
N ALA A 121 14.98 1.88 10.78
CA ALA A 121 14.27 1.54 12.02
C ALA A 121 12.82 1.08 11.75
N LEU A 122 12.10 1.77 10.86
CA LEU A 122 10.72 1.40 10.50
C LEU A 122 10.66 0.05 9.79
N GLN A 123 11.61 -0.23 8.89
CA GLN A 123 11.71 -1.53 8.23
C GLN A 123 11.94 -2.64 9.26
N SER A 124 12.90 -2.47 10.17
CA SER A 124 13.19 -3.43 11.23
C SER A 124 11.99 -3.65 12.16
N LEU A 125 11.30 -2.57 12.55
CA LEU A 125 10.11 -2.62 13.39
C LEU A 125 8.96 -3.38 12.73
N ALA A 126 8.79 -3.28 11.41
CA ALA A 126 7.76 -4.01 10.68
C ALA A 126 7.91 -5.53 10.83
N PHE A 127 9.14 -6.05 10.69
CA PHE A 127 9.43 -7.47 10.88
C PHE A 127 9.31 -7.88 12.34
N GLN A 128 9.74 -7.03 13.27
CA GLN A 128 9.59 -7.27 14.71
C GLN A 128 8.12 -7.46 15.10
N ILE A 129 7.23 -6.55 14.68
CA ILE A 129 5.79 -6.63 14.99
C ILE A 129 5.18 -7.91 14.43
N LEU A 130 5.51 -8.26 13.19
CA LEU A 130 4.93 -9.41 12.52
C LEU A 130 5.42 -10.73 13.11
N SER A 131 6.63 -10.76 13.66
CA SER A 131 7.22 -11.93 14.33
C SER A 131 6.82 -12.08 15.79
N THR A 132 6.27 -11.03 16.44
CA THR A 132 5.91 -11.02 17.86
C THR A 132 4.88 -12.11 18.18
N GLU A 133 5.12 -12.85 19.25
CA GLU A 133 4.18 -13.84 19.76
C GLU A 133 2.91 -13.18 20.31
N GLY A 134 1.78 -13.80 20.05
CA GLY A 134 0.46 -13.34 20.51
C GLY A 134 -0.66 -13.79 19.56
N GLY A 135 -1.88 -13.81 20.08
CA GLY A 135 -3.04 -14.26 19.33
C GLY A 135 -3.07 -15.77 19.02
N ALA A 136 -3.94 -16.17 18.11
CA ALA A 136 -4.18 -17.58 17.76
C ALA A 136 -3.20 -18.15 16.71
N LEU A 137 -2.31 -17.32 16.12
CA LEU A 137 -1.44 -17.74 15.02
C LEU A 137 -0.24 -18.56 15.49
N GLY A 138 -0.06 -19.74 14.90
CA GLY A 138 1.12 -20.58 15.14
C GLY A 138 2.42 -19.99 14.56
N ALA A 139 3.58 -20.37 15.13
CA ALA A 139 4.91 -19.87 14.73
C ALA A 139 5.20 -20.09 13.23
N LYS A 140 4.78 -21.22 12.65
CA LYS A 140 4.96 -21.53 11.23
C LYS A 140 4.27 -20.49 10.35
N LYS A 141 3.06 -20.09 10.69
CA LYS A 141 2.27 -19.12 9.93
C LYS A 141 2.86 -17.72 10.06
N ARG A 142 3.29 -17.32 11.27
CA ARG A 142 4.02 -16.05 11.46
C ARG A 142 5.29 -16.00 10.63
N LEU A 143 6.09 -17.09 10.61
CA LEU A 143 7.29 -17.15 9.77
C LEU A 143 6.96 -16.99 8.27
N ALA A 144 5.89 -17.62 7.80
CA ALA A 144 5.43 -17.46 6.42
C ALA A 144 5.00 -16.02 6.11
N MET A 145 4.35 -15.32 7.06
CA MET A 145 3.99 -13.91 6.91
C MET A 145 5.24 -13.01 6.88
N VAL A 146 6.24 -13.26 7.72
CA VAL A 146 7.54 -12.56 7.69
C VAL A 146 8.24 -12.77 6.35
N GLN A 147 8.27 -14.00 5.85
CA GLN A 147 8.84 -14.33 4.53
C GLN A 147 8.10 -13.58 3.41
N LEU A 148 6.77 -13.58 3.42
CA LEU A 148 5.96 -12.85 2.44
C LEU A 148 6.28 -11.35 2.44
N LEU A 149 6.36 -10.73 3.63
CA LEU A 149 6.68 -9.30 3.75
C LEU A 149 8.10 -8.99 3.25
N SER A 150 9.07 -9.86 3.58
CA SER A 150 10.46 -9.66 3.15
C SER A 150 10.63 -9.74 1.63
N GLN A 151 9.92 -10.67 0.98
CA GLN A 151 9.91 -10.78 -0.48
C GLN A 151 9.24 -9.56 -1.13
N ALA A 152 8.09 -9.13 -0.60
CA ALA A 152 7.34 -8.01 -1.15
C ALA A 152 8.05 -6.66 -0.97
N ALA A 153 8.79 -6.48 0.12
CA ALA A 153 9.56 -5.25 0.39
C ALA A 153 10.93 -5.24 -0.31
N GLY A 154 11.50 -6.41 -0.60
CA GLY A 154 12.89 -6.58 -1.04
C GLY A 154 13.13 -6.41 -2.54
N ALA A 155 14.28 -6.92 -3.00
CA ALA A 155 14.76 -6.82 -4.38
C ALA A 155 13.85 -7.51 -5.42
N THR A 156 13.09 -8.51 -5.01
CA THR A 156 12.09 -9.19 -5.86
C THR A 156 10.70 -8.58 -5.78
N GLY A 157 10.54 -7.47 -5.07
CA GLY A 157 9.31 -6.73 -4.85
C GLY A 157 9.53 -5.22 -5.00
N MET A 158 9.08 -4.45 -4.01
CA MET A 158 9.03 -2.99 -4.06
C MET A 158 10.37 -2.33 -4.38
N VAL A 159 11.47 -2.73 -3.71
CA VAL A 159 12.81 -2.16 -3.96
C VAL A 159 13.28 -2.47 -5.39
N GLY A 160 13.03 -3.68 -5.89
CA GLY A 160 13.32 -4.02 -7.30
C GLY A 160 12.50 -3.16 -8.28
N GLY A 161 11.22 -2.95 -7.98
CA GLY A 161 10.36 -2.06 -8.76
C GLY A 161 10.81 -0.60 -8.74
N GLN A 162 11.31 -0.12 -7.59
CA GLN A 162 11.90 1.22 -7.47
C GLN A 162 13.18 1.36 -8.32
N SER A 163 14.04 0.34 -8.33
CA SER A 163 15.22 0.33 -9.20
C SER A 163 14.84 0.43 -10.68
N LEU A 164 13.84 -0.36 -11.11
CA LEU A 164 13.33 -0.29 -12.49
C LEU A 164 12.72 1.09 -12.82
N ASP A 165 12.06 1.74 -11.88
CA ASP A 165 11.49 3.08 -12.08
C ASP A 165 12.60 4.12 -12.31
N PHE A 166 13.72 4.04 -11.58
CA PHE A 166 14.90 4.88 -11.84
C PHE A 166 15.54 4.59 -13.20
N GLU A 167 15.69 3.33 -13.56
CA GLU A 167 16.24 2.92 -14.86
C GLU A 167 15.35 3.33 -16.04
N ALA A 168 14.05 3.53 -15.80
CA ALA A 168 13.06 3.89 -16.82
C ALA A 168 13.04 5.39 -17.16
N VAL A 169 13.71 6.24 -16.37
CA VAL A 169 13.72 7.70 -16.63
C VAL A 169 14.34 8.01 -17.99
N GLY A 170 13.56 8.65 -18.88
CA GLY A 170 13.98 8.95 -20.24
C GLY A 170 14.03 7.75 -21.20
N VAL A 171 13.60 6.57 -20.76
CA VAL A 171 13.54 5.35 -21.59
C VAL A 171 12.11 5.07 -22.03
N ARG A 172 11.93 4.67 -23.29
CA ARG A 172 10.63 4.27 -23.81
C ARG A 172 10.36 2.81 -23.43
N LEU A 173 9.41 2.58 -22.50
CA LEU A 173 9.00 1.24 -22.10
C LEU A 173 7.90 0.68 -23.01
N SER A 174 7.86 -0.64 -23.17
CA SER A 174 6.66 -1.35 -23.64
C SER A 174 5.63 -1.42 -22.51
N ILE A 175 4.37 -1.72 -22.86
CA ILE A 175 3.30 -1.89 -21.87
C ILE A 175 3.64 -3.00 -20.85
N GLN A 176 4.23 -4.09 -21.29
CA GLN A 176 4.63 -5.19 -20.41
C GLN A 176 5.73 -4.79 -19.42
N GLN A 177 6.69 -3.98 -19.85
CA GLN A 177 7.76 -3.47 -18.97
C GLN A 177 7.18 -2.49 -17.93
N LEU A 178 6.24 -1.63 -18.35
CA LEU A 178 5.54 -0.72 -17.46
C LEU A 178 4.71 -1.50 -16.42
N GLU A 179 3.94 -2.50 -16.86
CA GLU A 179 3.17 -3.38 -15.96
C GLU A 179 4.07 -4.11 -14.97
N GLN A 180 5.21 -4.64 -15.41
CA GLN A 180 6.18 -5.31 -14.54
C GLN A 180 6.71 -4.36 -13.47
N MET A 181 7.15 -3.18 -13.85
CA MET A 181 7.66 -2.16 -12.93
C MET A 181 6.60 -1.79 -11.88
N HIS A 182 5.37 -1.50 -12.30
CA HIS A 182 4.29 -1.13 -11.39
C HIS A 182 3.82 -2.29 -10.51
N SER A 183 3.79 -3.51 -11.04
CA SER A 183 3.49 -4.70 -10.25
C SER A 183 4.48 -4.93 -9.13
N LEU A 184 5.75 -4.58 -9.33
CA LEU A 184 6.78 -4.67 -8.29
C LEU A 184 6.74 -3.46 -7.36
N LYS A 185 6.84 -2.23 -7.87
CA LYS A 185 6.95 -1.01 -7.07
C LYS A 185 5.73 -0.78 -6.18
N THR A 186 4.54 -0.97 -6.72
CA THR A 186 3.27 -0.70 -6.03
C THR A 186 2.48 -1.96 -5.72
N GLY A 187 2.35 -2.85 -6.71
CA GLY A 187 1.54 -4.06 -6.63
C GLY A 187 2.02 -5.04 -5.58
N ALA A 188 3.33 -5.22 -5.40
CA ALA A 188 3.89 -6.17 -4.44
C ALA A 188 3.44 -5.88 -3.00
N LEU A 189 3.43 -4.63 -2.55
CA LEU A 189 2.96 -4.26 -1.21
C LEU A 189 1.43 -4.33 -1.08
N ILE A 190 0.67 -4.04 -2.15
CA ILE A 190 -0.80 -4.22 -2.16
C ILE A 190 -1.13 -5.71 -2.03
N ARG A 191 -0.48 -6.56 -2.81
CA ARG A 191 -0.63 -8.01 -2.74
C ARG A 191 -0.24 -8.55 -1.37
N CYS A 192 0.87 -8.08 -0.82
CA CYS A 192 1.32 -8.45 0.51
C CYS A 192 0.29 -8.06 1.59
N ALA A 193 -0.28 -6.85 1.53
CA ALA A 193 -1.31 -6.39 2.46
C ALA A 193 -2.53 -7.32 2.48
N VAL A 194 -3.06 -7.65 1.30
CA VAL A 194 -4.21 -8.56 1.15
C VAL A 194 -3.91 -9.95 1.69
N LEU A 195 -2.75 -10.51 1.33
CA LEU A 195 -2.36 -11.85 1.79
C LEU A 195 -2.05 -11.91 3.28
N LEU A 196 -1.35 -10.91 3.84
CA LEU A 196 -1.10 -10.83 5.28
C LEU A 196 -2.42 -10.77 6.06
N GLY A 197 -3.40 -9.98 5.56
CA GLY A 197 -4.74 -9.94 6.14
C GLY A 197 -5.42 -11.31 6.11
N GLY A 198 -5.43 -11.99 4.97
CA GLY A 198 -5.97 -13.33 4.85
C GLY A 198 -5.26 -14.36 5.73
N MET A 199 -3.92 -14.29 5.82
CA MET A 199 -3.11 -15.17 6.67
C MET A 199 -3.27 -14.89 8.17
N SER A 200 -3.82 -13.75 8.56
CA SER A 200 -4.07 -13.41 9.95
C SER A 200 -5.20 -14.24 10.58
N CYS A 201 -5.96 -14.98 9.80
CA CYS A 201 -6.91 -15.99 10.28
C CYS A 201 -6.27 -17.39 10.18
N GLU A 202 -6.28 -18.17 11.30
CA GLU A 202 -5.60 -19.48 11.36
C GLU A 202 -6.14 -20.48 10.34
N PHE A 203 -7.44 -20.45 10.07
CA PHE A 203 -8.12 -21.45 9.25
C PHE A 203 -8.29 -21.07 7.77
N THR A 204 -7.62 -20.02 7.29
CA THR A 204 -7.67 -19.63 5.88
C THR A 204 -7.10 -20.74 5.00
N SER A 205 -7.87 -21.18 4.02
CA SER A 205 -7.45 -22.23 3.08
C SER A 205 -6.53 -21.69 1.98
N ASP A 206 -5.75 -22.59 1.35
CA ASP A 206 -4.89 -22.25 0.22
C ASP A 206 -5.71 -21.73 -0.98
N SER A 207 -6.93 -22.24 -1.20
CA SER A 207 -7.83 -21.74 -2.24
C SER A 207 -8.29 -20.31 -1.99
N GLN A 208 -8.60 -19.95 -0.74
CA GLN A 208 -8.91 -18.58 -0.37
C GLN A 208 -7.70 -17.66 -0.54
N LEU A 209 -6.51 -18.07 -0.13
CA LEU A 209 -5.28 -17.29 -0.35
C LEU A 209 -4.97 -17.10 -1.83
N SER A 210 -5.19 -18.12 -2.67
CA SER A 210 -5.02 -18.02 -4.11
C SER A 210 -6.01 -17.02 -4.75
N ALA A 211 -7.26 -17.03 -4.32
CA ALA A 211 -8.26 -16.08 -4.80
C ALA A 211 -7.96 -14.64 -4.33
N LEU A 212 -7.54 -14.47 -3.08
CA LEU A 212 -7.08 -13.17 -2.55
C LEU A 212 -5.83 -12.66 -3.29
N ALA A 213 -4.89 -13.56 -3.68
CA ALA A 213 -3.75 -13.20 -4.49
C ALA A 213 -4.17 -12.67 -5.86
N SER A 214 -5.07 -13.39 -6.56
CA SER A 214 -5.63 -12.96 -7.85
C SER A 214 -6.37 -11.62 -7.75
N TYR A 215 -7.16 -11.42 -6.68
CA TYR A 215 -7.77 -10.12 -6.38
C TYR A 215 -6.73 -9.02 -6.28
N ALA A 216 -5.69 -9.25 -5.48
CA ALA A 216 -4.67 -8.25 -5.18
C ALA A 216 -3.80 -7.88 -6.38
N ASP A 217 -3.47 -8.86 -7.23
CA ASP A 217 -2.70 -8.63 -8.47
C ASP A 217 -3.46 -7.69 -9.41
N ASN A 218 -4.78 -7.92 -9.59
CA ASN A 218 -5.61 -7.07 -10.43
C ASN A 218 -5.83 -5.68 -9.83
N ILE A 219 -6.12 -5.59 -8.51
CA ILE A 219 -6.39 -4.29 -7.90
C ILE A 219 -5.13 -3.43 -7.75
N GLY A 220 -3.96 -4.06 -7.56
CA GLY A 220 -2.67 -3.37 -7.53
C GLY A 220 -2.35 -2.68 -8.85
N LEU A 221 -2.60 -3.36 -9.97
CA LEU A 221 -2.42 -2.78 -11.29
C LEU A 221 -3.48 -1.71 -11.59
N ALA A 222 -4.78 -1.97 -11.27
CA ALA A 222 -5.85 -0.99 -11.41
C ALA A 222 -5.57 0.30 -10.63
N PHE A 223 -4.97 0.17 -9.44
CA PHE A 223 -4.58 1.31 -8.59
C PHE A 223 -3.59 2.21 -9.32
N GLN A 224 -2.57 1.64 -9.96
CA GLN A 224 -1.55 2.40 -10.67
C GLN A 224 -2.10 3.03 -11.97
N VAL A 225 -2.89 2.27 -12.74
CA VAL A 225 -3.54 2.83 -13.95
C VAL A 225 -4.41 4.03 -13.58
N GLN A 226 -5.15 3.95 -12.46
CA GLN A 226 -5.98 5.04 -11.98
C GLN A 226 -5.15 6.22 -11.45
N ASP A 227 -3.99 5.99 -10.82
CA ASP A 227 -3.08 7.07 -10.42
C ASP A 227 -2.56 7.84 -11.63
N ASP A 228 -2.15 7.14 -12.69
CA ASP A 228 -1.71 7.77 -13.94
C ASP A 228 -2.84 8.60 -14.60
N ILE A 229 -4.09 8.09 -14.54
CA ILE A 229 -5.26 8.85 -15.04
C ILE A 229 -5.45 10.12 -14.21
N LEU A 230 -5.36 10.03 -12.88
CA LEU A 230 -5.57 11.16 -11.98
C LEU A 230 -4.46 12.20 -12.10
N ASP A 231 -3.20 11.81 -12.37
CA ASP A 231 -2.10 12.76 -12.58
C ASP A 231 -2.36 13.68 -13.79
N VAL A 232 -3.03 13.18 -14.83
CA VAL A 232 -3.35 13.96 -16.04
C VAL A 232 -4.65 14.75 -15.91
N VAL A 233 -5.70 14.16 -15.31
CA VAL A 233 -7.08 14.70 -15.30
C VAL A 233 -7.43 15.42 -13.98
N GLY A 234 -6.69 15.12 -12.89
CA GLY A 234 -6.97 15.61 -11.56
C GLY A 234 -6.64 17.11 -11.38
N ASP A 235 -7.34 17.78 -10.46
CA ASP A 235 -7.05 19.16 -10.08
C ASP A 235 -5.89 19.19 -9.06
N THR A 236 -4.91 20.09 -9.26
CA THR A 236 -3.73 20.26 -8.40
C THR A 236 -4.09 20.43 -6.91
N SER A 237 -5.24 21.06 -6.63
CA SER A 237 -5.73 21.25 -5.25
C SER A 237 -6.12 19.94 -4.54
N GLN A 238 -6.37 18.88 -5.30
CA GLN A 238 -6.83 17.56 -4.78
C GLN A 238 -5.72 16.51 -4.74
N LEU A 239 -4.69 16.65 -5.60
CA LEU A 239 -3.61 15.67 -5.75
C LEU A 239 -2.52 15.78 -4.68
N GLY A 240 -2.35 16.93 -4.04
CA GLY A 240 -1.24 17.19 -3.09
C GLY A 240 0.14 17.27 -3.75
N LYS A 241 0.20 17.16 -5.09
CA LYS A 241 1.36 17.36 -5.98
C LYS A 241 0.94 18.21 -7.18
N PRO A 242 1.86 18.90 -7.87
CA PRO A 242 1.55 19.59 -9.12
C PRO A 242 1.00 18.61 -10.17
N GLN A 243 -0.05 18.99 -10.87
CA GLN A 243 -0.61 18.23 -11.99
C GLN A 243 0.47 17.99 -13.07
N GLY A 244 0.54 16.77 -13.62
CA GLY A 244 1.53 16.42 -14.63
C GLY A 244 2.94 16.20 -14.07
N SER A 245 3.10 15.88 -12.77
CA SER A 245 4.41 15.67 -12.16
C SER A 245 5.19 14.55 -12.84
N ASP A 246 4.52 13.50 -13.31
CA ASP A 246 5.15 12.37 -14.00
C ASP A 246 5.55 12.72 -15.44
N SER A 247 4.72 13.49 -16.15
CA SER A 247 5.08 14.01 -17.48
C SER A 247 6.23 15.01 -17.42
N GLY A 248 6.32 15.82 -16.37
CA GLY A 248 7.45 16.73 -16.12
C GLY A 248 8.77 16.02 -15.87
N LYS A 249 8.72 14.78 -15.32
CA LYS A 249 9.90 13.92 -15.07
C LYS A 249 10.19 12.95 -16.24
N ASN A 250 9.51 13.06 -17.39
CA ASN A 250 9.63 12.14 -18.55
C ASN A 250 9.44 10.65 -18.17
N LYS A 251 8.56 10.36 -17.20
CA LYS A 251 8.22 8.98 -16.82
C LYS A 251 7.20 8.37 -17.76
N PRO A 252 7.35 7.10 -18.17
CA PRO A 252 6.33 6.40 -18.96
C PRO A 252 5.08 6.14 -18.11
N THR A 253 3.89 6.40 -18.65
CA THR A 253 2.59 6.20 -17.98
C THR A 253 1.63 5.42 -18.88
N TYR A 254 0.58 4.79 -18.29
CA TYR A 254 -0.48 4.15 -19.09
C TYR A 254 -1.15 5.12 -20.03
N ILE A 255 -1.37 6.38 -19.62
CA ILE A 255 -1.94 7.42 -20.49
C ILE A 255 -1.04 7.70 -21.70
N SER A 256 0.29 7.75 -21.50
CA SER A 256 1.23 8.03 -22.59
C SER A 256 1.32 6.89 -23.60
N LEU A 257 1.05 5.64 -23.18
CA LEU A 257 1.14 4.44 -24.02
C LEU A 257 -0.19 4.04 -24.67
N LEU A 258 -1.31 4.19 -23.97
CA LEU A 258 -2.63 3.71 -24.39
C LEU A 258 -3.59 4.84 -24.78
N GLY A 259 -3.37 6.03 -24.24
CA GLY A 259 -4.36 7.10 -24.27
C GLY A 259 -5.39 6.98 -23.13
N PRO A 260 -6.17 8.04 -22.86
CA PRO A 260 -7.04 8.13 -21.69
C PRO A 260 -8.22 7.13 -21.70
N ASP A 261 -8.80 6.86 -22.86
CA ASP A 261 -9.99 5.99 -22.96
C ASP A 261 -9.61 4.50 -22.76
N GLU A 262 -8.52 4.06 -23.39
CA GLU A 262 -8.03 2.69 -23.23
C GLU A 262 -7.49 2.45 -21.80
N ALA A 263 -6.83 3.45 -21.19
CA ALA A 263 -6.39 3.36 -19.80
C ALA A 263 -7.59 3.21 -18.84
N ARG A 264 -8.69 3.96 -19.04
CA ARG A 264 -9.93 3.79 -18.26
C ARG A 264 -10.57 2.43 -18.46
N ALA A 265 -10.63 1.95 -19.72
CA ALA A 265 -11.15 0.62 -20.00
C ALA A 265 -10.33 -0.47 -19.32
N LEU A 266 -9.00 -0.34 -19.32
CA LEU A 266 -8.08 -1.25 -18.61
C LEU A 266 -8.33 -1.22 -17.10
N ALA A 267 -8.41 -0.05 -16.47
CA ALA A 267 -8.67 0.08 -15.02
C ALA A 267 -9.99 -0.62 -14.63
N ASN A 268 -11.07 -0.38 -15.37
CA ASN A 268 -12.36 -1.02 -15.13
C ASN A 268 -12.30 -2.54 -15.31
N SER A 269 -11.68 -3.03 -16.37
CA SER A 269 -11.49 -4.46 -16.62
C SER A 269 -10.71 -5.15 -15.49
N LEU A 270 -9.68 -4.48 -14.94
CA LEU A 270 -8.90 -4.99 -13.81
C LEU A 270 -9.75 -5.04 -12.53
N ALA A 271 -10.57 -4.03 -12.26
CA ALA A 271 -11.48 -4.03 -11.12
C ALA A 271 -12.51 -5.16 -11.23
N ASP A 272 -13.07 -5.39 -12.42
CA ASP A 272 -14.02 -6.49 -12.66
C ASP A 272 -13.35 -7.86 -12.45
N LYS A 273 -12.12 -8.05 -12.93
CA LYS A 273 -11.34 -9.27 -12.67
C LYS A 273 -11.05 -9.48 -11.19
N ALA A 274 -10.72 -8.41 -10.46
CA ALA A 274 -10.52 -8.48 -9.01
C ALA A 274 -11.81 -8.94 -8.31
N ILE A 275 -12.96 -8.36 -8.63
CA ILE A 275 -14.25 -8.75 -8.07
C ILE A 275 -14.58 -10.21 -8.42
N ALA A 276 -14.34 -10.61 -9.67
CA ALA A 276 -14.60 -11.98 -10.13
C ALA A 276 -13.74 -13.03 -9.40
N ALA A 277 -12.51 -12.67 -8.99
CA ALA A 277 -11.65 -13.56 -8.19
C ALA A 277 -12.29 -13.92 -6.84
N LEU A 278 -13.20 -13.09 -6.32
CA LEU A 278 -13.89 -13.28 -5.04
C LEU A 278 -15.28 -13.93 -5.19
N LYS A 279 -15.62 -14.51 -6.35
CA LYS A 279 -16.96 -15.05 -6.63
C LYS A 279 -17.42 -16.13 -5.63
N ASP A 280 -16.49 -16.93 -5.11
CA ASP A 280 -16.78 -18.03 -4.18
C ASP A 280 -16.72 -17.59 -2.70
N PHE A 281 -16.45 -16.31 -2.43
CA PHE A 281 -16.48 -15.76 -1.08
C PHE A 281 -17.89 -15.30 -0.71
N PRO A 282 -18.30 -15.49 0.57
CA PRO A 282 -19.58 -14.97 1.07
C PRO A 282 -19.60 -13.43 1.14
N ALA A 283 -20.67 -12.86 1.66
CA ALA A 283 -20.85 -11.42 1.84
C ALA A 283 -19.76 -10.78 2.74
N SER A 284 -19.04 -11.55 3.56
CA SER A 284 -17.89 -11.05 4.32
C SER A 284 -16.77 -10.44 3.45
N ALA A 285 -16.72 -10.78 2.14
CA ALA A 285 -15.81 -10.20 1.17
C ALA A 285 -16.34 -8.93 0.48
N ASP A 286 -17.54 -8.45 0.82
CA ASP A 286 -18.13 -7.28 0.14
C ASP A 286 -17.27 -6.04 0.30
N ARG A 287 -16.57 -5.86 1.42
CA ARG A 287 -15.62 -4.74 1.60
C ARG A 287 -14.47 -4.77 0.59
N LEU A 288 -13.96 -5.95 0.21
CA LEU A 288 -12.97 -6.07 -0.87
C LEU A 288 -13.59 -5.72 -2.24
N ARG A 289 -14.80 -6.18 -2.54
CA ARG A 289 -15.51 -5.85 -3.79
C ARG A 289 -15.78 -4.35 -3.91
N GLU A 290 -16.22 -3.71 -2.83
CA GLU A 290 -16.43 -2.27 -2.75
C GLU A 290 -15.13 -1.47 -2.90
N LEU A 291 -14.03 -1.93 -2.29
CA LEU A 291 -12.71 -1.31 -2.44
C LEU A 291 -12.21 -1.39 -3.88
N ALA A 292 -12.43 -2.51 -4.59
CA ALA A 292 -12.08 -2.63 -6.00
C ALA A 292 -12.82 -1.58 -6.86
N ALA A 293 -14.14 -1.46 -6.67
CA ALA A 293 -14.93 -0.44 -7.35
C ALA A 293 -14.53 1.00 -6.93
N PHE A 294 -14.17 1.21 -5.66
CA PHE A 294 -13.71 2.51 -5.18
C PHE A 294 -12.41 2.94 -5.84
N VAL A 295 -11.45 2.03 -6.03
CA VAL A 295 -10.13 2.36 -6.61
C VAL A 295 -10.25 2.98 -7.99
N VAL A 296 -11.12 2.46 -8.86
CA VAL A 296 -11.26 2.95 -10.24
C VAL A 296 -12.23 4.13 -10.37
N ASN A 297 -13.07 4.38 -9.36
CA ASN A 297 -14.02 5.49 -9.35
C ASN A 297 -13.59 6.68 -8.49
N ARG A 298 -12.42 6.62 -7.84
CA ARG A 298 -11.92 7.74 -7.02
C ARG A 298 -11.56 8.93 -7.90
N LEU A 299 -11.79 10.12 -7.36
CA LEU A 299 -11.49 11.39 -8.02
C LEU A 299 -10.17 12.01 -7.50
N HIS A 300 -9.60 11.42 -6.44
CA HIS A 300 -8.35 11.89 -5.77
C HIS A 300 -7.74 10.79 -4.89
#